data_c68945615b1c22f8dce6e85557034ed4
#
_entry.id   c68945615b1c22f8dce6e85557034ed4
#
_cell.length_a   1.000
_cell.length_b   1.000
_cell.length_c   1.000
_cell.angle_alpha   90.00
_cell.angle_beta   90.00
_cell.angle_gamma   90.00
#
_symmetry.space_group_name_H-M   'P 1'
#
loop_
_entity.id
_entity.type
_entity.pdbx_description
1 polymer ?
#
loop_
_entity_poly.entity_id
_entity_poly.type
_entity_poly.pdbx_seq_one_letter_code
_entity_poly.pdbx_strand_id
1 'polypeptide(L)'
;MIKGAILCLTQSKKSETNLIMNNKTSRSHKLFENAKKRIPGGVNSPVRAFKAVGGTPVFFKSAKGAYMFDEDGRRFVDFVLSWGPMLLGHGHPVVIDAVKKQLDQATTFGAPTALEVNLADYICSLLPGIDMIRMVNSGTEATMSAVRLARGFTGRDKIIKFEGCYHGHSDSLLVKAGSGALTLGVPSSPGVPECLANQTITLNYNDINQVQQVMEQIGSEVAAIIVEPVVGNMNCVPPISGFLDTLRECCTSTGALLIFDEVMTGFRINPIGAIGEYGIQPDII
;
A
#
# COMPACT_ATOMS: atom_id res chain seq x y z
N MET A 1 12.12 -5.41 -0.45
CA MET A 1 12.50 -6.35 -1.54
C MET A 1 11.60 -7.58 -1.47
N ILE A 2 10.49 -7.59 -2.17
CA ILE A 2 9.57 -8.74 -2.20
C ILE A 2 10.23 -9.83 -3.06
N LYS A 3 11.11 -10.60 -2.49
CA LYS A 3 11.57 -11.87 -3.03
C LYS A 3 10.59 -12.93 -2.55
N GLY A 4 9.60 -13.27 -3.33
CA GLY A 4 8.96 -14.56 -3.08
C GLY A 4 7.46 -14.69 -3.01
N ALA A 5 6.65 -13.70 -3.34
CA ALA A 5 5.20 -13.86 -3.33
C ALA A 5 4.61 -14.61 -4.54
N ILE A 6 5.45 -15.04 -5.48
CA ILE A 6 4.98 -15.70 -6.72
C ILE A 6 5.50 -17.10 -6.79
N LEU A 7 5.43 -18.02 -6.10
CA LEU A 7 5.68 -19.45 -6.25
C LEU A 7 6.29 -20.09 -5.00
N CYS A 8 5.47 -20.59 -4.14
CA CYS A 8 5.82 -21.76 -3.35
C CYS A 8 5.58 -23.01 -4.23
N LEU A 9 6.51 -23.30 -5.11
CA LEU A 9 6.62 -24.63 -5.74
C LEU A 9 7.61 -25.45 -4.93
N THR A 10 7.23 -26.67 -4.58
CA THR A 10 8.09 -27.64 -3.90
C THR A 10 9.47 -27.73 -4.55
N GLN A 11 10.52 -28.02 -3.77
CA GLN A 11 11.93 -28.03 -4.21
C GLN A 11 12.24 -28.82 -5.49
N SER A 12 11.38 -29.75 -5.90
CA SER A 12 11.54 -30.54 -7.11
C SER A 12 11.26 -29.79 -8.42
N LYS A 13 10.78 -28.54 -8.39
CA LYS A 13 10.32 -27.79 -9.57
C LYS A 13 11.04 -26.47 -9.85
N LYS A 14 12.17 -26.19 -9.21
CA LYS A 14 12.97 -24.97 -9.50
C LYS A 14 13.40 -24.86 -10.97
N SER A 15 13.66 -25.97 -11.63
CA SER A 15 14.03 -26.02 -13.05
C SER A 15 12.85 -25.66 -13.97
N GLU A 16 11.63 -26.12 -13.63
CA GLU A 16 10.42 -25.82 -14.41
C GLU A 16 10.02 -24.33 -14.27
N THR A 17 10.18 -23.78 -13.07
CA THR A 17 9.90 -22.36 -12.83
C THR A 17 10.82 -21.45 -13.64
N ASN A 18 12.12 -21.75 -13.68
CA ASN A 18 13.10 -21.02 -14.51
C ASN A 18 12.80 -21.15 -15.99
N LEU A 19 12.35 -22.32 -16.45
CA LEU A 19 11.92 -22.55 -17.84
C LEU A 19 10.69 -21.73 -18.20
N ILE A 20 9.69 -21.64 -17.30
CA ILE A 20 8.48 -20.85 -17.48
C ILE A 20 8.82 -19.35 -17.59
N MET A 21 9.66 -18.84 -16.67
CA MET A 21 10.01 -17.43 -16.59
C MET A 21 10.92 -16.95 -17.73
N ASN A 22 11.71 -17.83 -18.33
CA ASN A 22 12.67 -17.51 -19.39
C ASN A 22 12.25 -18.00 -20.79
N ASN A 23 11.04 -18.50 -20.95
CA ASN A 23 10.57 -19.02 -22.24
C ASN A 23 10.26 -17.87 -23.23
N LYS A 24 11.24 -17.57 -24.11
CA LYS A 24 11.14 -16.52 -25.15
C LYS A 24 10.05 -16.78 -26.20
N THR A 25 9.49 -17.97 -26.27
CA THR A 25 8.40 -18.30 -27.20
C THR A 25 7.03 -18.17 -26.59
N SER A 26 6.90 -17.99 -25.26
CA SER A 26 5.63 -17.83 -24.56
C SER A 26 4.85 -16.60 -25.03
N ARG A 27 3.52 -16.64 -24.89
CA ARG A 27 2.66 -15.49 -25.15
C ARG A 27 2.99 -14.34 -24.22
N SER A 28 3.28 -14.62 -22.94
CA SER A 28 3.72 -13.61 -21.97
C SER A 28 4.96 -12.85 -22.44
N HIS A 29 5.96 -13.54 -22.99
CA HIS A 29 7.16 -12.89 -23.51
C HIS A 29 6.83 -11.95 -24.69
N LYS A 30 6.04 -12.43 -25.66
CA LYS A 30 5.62 -11.61 -26.81
C LYS A 30 4.82 -10.38 -26.38
N LEU A 31 3.90 -10.53 -25.42
CA LEU A 31 3.11 -9.43 -24.85
C LEU A 31 4.01 -8.42 -24.14
N PHE A 32 4.98 -8.88 -23.35
CA PHE A 32 5.90 -7.98 -22.66
C PHE A 32 6.80 -7.20 -23.61
N GLU A 33 7.33 -7.84 -24.67
CA GLU A 33 8.10 -7.13 -25.71
C GLU A 33 7.26 -6.06 -26.43
N ASN A 34 5.99 -6.35 -26.68
CA ASN A 34 5.07 -5.36 -27.25
C ASN A 34 4.71 -4.25 -26.26
N ALA A 35 4.48 -4.60 -24.98
CA ALA A 35 4.18 -3.63 -23.93
C ALA A 35 5.32 -2.61 -23.75
N LYS A 36 6.57 -3.06 -23.78
CA LYS A 36 7.75 -2.17 -23.67
C LYS A 36 7.81 -1.09 -24.75
N LYS A 37 7.16 -1.28 -25.90
CA LYS A 37 7.11 -0.29 -26.97
C LYS A 37 6.13 0.85 -26.69
N ARG A 38 5.19 0.67 -25.76
CA ARG A 38 4.07 1.59 -25.53
C ARG A 38 3.88 1.98 -24.06
N ILE A 39 4.35 1.15 -23.13
CA ILE A 39 4.20 1.35 -21.70
C ILE A 39 5.60 1.47 -21.10
N PRO A 40 5.93 2.53 -20.38
CA PRO A 40 7.23 2.68 -19.72
C PRO A 40 7.57 1.44 -18.86
N GLY A 41 8.69 0.78 -19.16
CA GLY A 41 9.08 -0.47 -18.50
C GLY A 41 8.22 -1.70 -18.83
N GLY A 42 7.25 -1.58 -19.75
CA GLY A 42 6.34 -2.64 -20.18
C GLY A 42 5.21 -2.98 -19.20
N VAL A 43 5.02 -2.20 -18.15
CA VAL A 43 4.03 -2.42 -17.08
C VAL A 43 3.50 -1.10 -16.52
N ASN A 44 2.25 -1.09 -16.03
CA ASN A 44 1.66 0.09 -15.39
C ASN A 44 2.02 0.22 -13.90
N SER A 45 2.77 -0.73 -13.35
CA SER A 45 3.37 -0.63 -12.01
C SER A 45 4.77 -1.25 -12.03
N PRO A 46 5.83 -0.51 -11.64
CA PRO A 46 7.22 -0.94 -11.76
C PRO A 46 7.53 -2.30 -11.13
N VAL A 47 6.87 -2.64 -10.04
CA VAL A 47 7.04 -3.92 -9.34
C VAL A 47 6.66 -5.13 -10.22
N ARG A 48 5.75 -4.95 -11.16
CA ARG A 48 5.28 -6.02 -12.08
C ARG A 48 6.28 -6.33 -13.19
N ALA A 49 7.32 -5.52 -13.39
CA ALA A 49 8.32 -5.71 -14.45
C ALA A 49 9.35 -6.81 -14.14
N PHE A 50 9.31 -7.43 -12.97
CA PHE A 50 10.23 -8.48 -12.51
C PHE A 50 11.70 -8.06 -12.46
N LYS A 51 12.01 -6.75 -12.48
CA LYS A 51 13.40 -6.26 -12.47
C LYS A 51 14.20 -6.78 -11.28
N ALA A 52 13.57 -6.91 -10.10
CA ALA A 52 14.22 -7.36 -8.88
C ALA A 52 14.40 -8.89 -8.80
N VAL A 53 13.61 -9.66 -9.54
CA VAL A 53 13.59 -11.13 -9.49
C VAL A 53 14.10 -11.79 -10.78
N GLY A 54 14.16 -11.02 -11.87
CA GLY A 54 14.55 -11.50 -13.19
C GLY A 54 13.45 -12.25 -13.92
N GLY A 55 13.70 -12.59 -15.19
CA GLY A 55 12.76 -13.30 -16.05
C GLY A 55 11.73 -12.39 -16.73
N THR A 56 10.72 -13.01 -17.33
CA THR A 56 9.62 -12.35 -18.03
C THR A 56 8.38 -12.33 -17.15
N PRO A 57 7.70 -11.18 -16.97
CA PRO A 57 6.42 -11.12 -16.28
C PRO A 57 5.39 -12.06 -16.91
N VAL A 58 4.62 -12.75 -16.07
CA VAL A 58 3.52 -13.60 -16.50
C VAL A 58 2.29 -12.74 -16.77
N PHE A 59 1.69 -12.89 -17.95
CA PHE A 59 0.45 -12.22 -18.32
C PHE A 59 -0.73 -13.16 -18.06
N PHE A 60 -1.63 -12.74 -17.17
CA PHE A 60 -2.80 -13.53 -16.79
C PHE A 60 -4.01 -13.15 -17.64
N LYS A 61 -4.79 -14.18 -18.01
CA LYS A 61 -6.00 -14.06 -18.84
C LYS A 61 -7.28 -14.15 -18.02
N SER A 62 -7.27 -15.00 -16.98
CA SER A 62 -8.45 -15.23 -16.14
C SER A 62 -8.04 -15.68 -14.74
N ALA A 63 -8.99 -15.59 -13.81
CA ALA A 63 -8.80 -16.07 -12.44
C ALA A 63 -10.13 -16.55 -11.85
N LYS A 64 -10.06 -17.53 -10.93
CA LYS A 64 -11.23 -18.03 -10.21
C LYS A 64 -10.82 -18.63 -8.86
N GLY A 65 -11.46 -18.19 -7.79
CA GLY A 65 -11.12 -18.63 -6.43
C GLY A 65 -9.65 -18.33 -6.12
N ALA A 66 -8.88 -19.35 -5.74
CA ALA A 66 -7.45 -19.23 -5.43
C ALA A 66 -6.52 -19.37 -6.66
N TYR A 67 -7.06 -19.45 -7.86
CA TYR A 67 -6.27 -19.76 -9.05
C TYR A 67 -6.28 -18.65 -10.08
N MET A 68 -5.13 -18.42 -10.72
CA MET A 68 -4.97 -17.59 -11.90
C MET A 68 -4.51 -18.44 -13.09
N PHE A 69 -4.92 -18.04 -14.29
CA PHE A 69 -4.59 -18.71 -15.54
C PHE A 69 -3.93 -17.70 -16.48
N ASP A 70 -2.75 -18.05 -16.98
CA ASP A 70 -2.02 -17.18 -17.90
C ASP A 70 -2.47 -17.30 -19.35
N GLU A 71 -1.87 -16.50 -20.21
CA GLU A 71 -2.12 -16.48 -21.64
C GLU A 71 -1.69 -17.78 -22.38
N ASP A 72 -0.84 -18.58 -21.75
CA ASP A 72 -0.41 -19.90 -22.26
C ASP A 72 -1.26 -21.04 -21.68
N GLY A 73 -2.30 -20.75 -20.88
CA GLY A 73 -3.23 -21.72 -20.29
C GLY A 73 -2.68 -22.42 -19.03
N ARG A 74 -1.56 -21.95 -18.47
CA ARG A 74 -0.99 -22.51 -17.25
C ARG A 74 -1.73 -22.01 -16.04
N ARG A 75 -1.92 -22.87 -15.04
CA ARG A 75 -2.60 -22.56 -13.78
C ARG A 75 -1.59 -22.25 -12.67
N PHE A 76 -1.85 -21.19 -11.93
CA PHE A 76 -1.07 -20.75 -10.78
C PHE A 76 -1.96 -20.64 -9.56
N VAL A 77 -1.42 -20.97 -8.38
CA VAL A 77 -2.05 -20.60 -7.10
C VAL A 77 -1.67 -19.15 -6.79
N ASP A 78 -2.67 -18.32 -6.51
CA ASP A 78 -2.45 -16.91 -6.20
C ASP A 78 -2.21 -16.70 -4.69
N PHE A 79 -0.98 -16.35 -4.34
CA PHE A 79 -0.60 -15.92 -2.99
C PHE A 79 -0.46 -14.40 -2.85
N VAL A 80 -0.73 -13.64 -3.93
CA VAL A 80 -0.62 -12.18 -3.94
C VAL A 80 -1.96 -11.52 -3.64
N LEU A 81 -3.07 -12.15 -4.03
CA LEU A 81 -4.45 -11.69 -3.79
C LEU A 81 -4.66 -10.24 -4.27
N SER A 82 -4.12 -9.92 -5.46
CA SER A 82 -4.17 -8.57 -6.06
C SER A 82 -3.62 -7.46 -5.15
N TRP A 83 -2.62 -7.79 -4.33
CA TRP A 83 -2.00 -6.87 -3.35
C TRP A 83 -2.95 -6.44 -2.21
N GLY A 84 -3.85 -7.33 -1.83
CA GLY A 84 -4.68 -7.15 -0.64
C GLY A 84 -6.19 -7.34 -0.83
N PRO A 85 -6.86 -6.81 -1.87
CA PRO A 85 -8.32 -6.75 -1.90
C PRO A 85 -9.04 -8.09 -2.10
N MET A 86 -8.36 -9.16 -2.55
CA MET A 86 -9.02 -10.44 -2.92
C MET A 86 -9.22 -11.41 -1.74
N LEU A 87 -9.78 -10.95 -0.62
CA LEU A 87 -10.06 -11.80 0.56
C LEU A 87 -10.98 -12.99 0.25
N LEU A 88 -11.97 -12.80 -0.62
CA LEU A 88 -12.92 -13.84 -1.03
C LEU A 88 -12.42 -14.66 -2.22
N GLY A 89 -11.20 -14.39 -2.70
CA GLY A 89 -10.67 -14.98 -3.92
C GLY A 89 -11.27 -14.32 -5.18
N HIS A 90 -10.78 -14.78 -6.33
CA HIS A 90 -11.18 -14.24 -7.63
C HIS A 90 -12.59 -14.68 -8.03
N GLY A 91 -13.36 -13.73 -8.55
CA GLY A 91 -14.66 -14.02 -9.16
C GLY A 91 -15.71 -14.57 -8.19
N HIS A 92 -15.72 -14.08 -6.94
CA HIS A 92 -16.72 -14.51 -5.96
C HIS A 92 -18.14 -14.23 -6.48
N PRO A 93 -19.04 -15.22 -6.51
CA PRO A 93 -20.35 -15.11 -7.19
C PRO A 93 -21.16 -13.91 -6.73
N VAL A 94 -21.28 -13.72 -5.40
CA VAL A 94 -22.06 -12.60 -4.83
C VAL A 94 -21.56 -11.25 -5.29
N VAL A 95 -20.23 -11.06 -5.34
CA VAL A 95 -19.60 -9.81 -5.80
C VAL A 95 -19.86 -9.62 -7.29
N ILE A 96 -19.63 -10.66 -8.10
CA ILE A 96 -19.84 -10.59 -9.56
C ILE A 96 -21.29 -10.30 -9.90
N ASP A 97 -22.24 -10.91 -9.22
CA ASP A 97 -23.67 -10.70 -9.49
C ASP A 97 -24.13 -9.30 -9.06
N ALA A 98 -23.60 -8.75 -7.96
CA ALA A 98 -23.85 -7.36 -7.56
C ALA A 98 -23.31 -6.37 -8.60
N VAL A 99 -22.08 -6.59 -9.09
CA VAL A 99 -21.47 -5.75 -10.14
C VAL A 99 -22.29 -5.82 -11.44
N LYS A 100 -22.71 -7.01 -11.88
CA LYS A 100 -23.55 -7.18 -13.07
C LYS A 100 -24.86 -6.40 -12.97
N LYS A 101 -25.55 -6.49 -11.83
CA LYS A 101 -26.80 -5.74 -11.60
C LYS A 101 -26.58 -4.22 -11.68
N GLN A 102 -25.46 -3.74 -11.16
CA GLN A 102 -25.14 -2.32 -11.22
C GLN A 102 -24.79 -1.88 -12.65
N LEU A 103 -24.09 -2.71 -13.42
CA LEU A 103 -23.77 -2.43 -14.82
C LEU A 103 -25.02 -2.22 -15.71
N ASP A 104 -26.11 -2.95 -15.42
CA ASP A 104 -27.39 -2.80 -16.12
C ASP A 104 -28.05 -1.42 -15.87
N GLN A 105 -27.63 -0.70 -14.83
CA GLN A 105 -28.14 0.64 -14.52
C GLN A 105 -27.23 1.75 -15.02
N ALA A 106 -25.97 1.77 -14.58
CA ALA A 106 -24.90 2.65 -15.06
C ALA A 106 -23.59 2.35 -14.34
N THR A 107 -22.48 2.76 -14.97
CA THR A 107 -21.13 2.68 -14.39
C THR A 107 -20.70 3.97 -13.70
N THR A 108 -21.29 5.12 -14.08
CA THR A 108 -20.99 6.44 -13.52
C THR A 108 -22.11 7.43 -13.81
N PHE A 109 -22.28 8.41 -12.92
CA PHE A 109 -23.31 9.44 -13.09
C PHE A 109 -22.71 10.86 -13.12
N GLY A 110 -21.44 11.03 -12.73
CA GLY A 110 -20.87 12.36 -12.51
C GLY A 110 -21.59 13.15 -11.41
N ALA A 111 -22.28 12.43 -10.52
CA ALA A 111 -23.12 12.97 -9.44
C ALA A 111 -23.08 12.00 -8.22
N PRO A 112 -23.45 12.47 -7.01
CA PRO A 112 -23.52 11.60 -5.83
C PRO A 112 -24.50 10.44 -6.01
N THR A 113 -24.22 9.31 -5.35
CA THR A 113 -25.05 8.12 -5.38
C THR A 113 -25.41 7.63 -3.97
N ALA A 114 -26.55 6.95 -3.85
CA ALA A 114 -26.93 6.35 -2.57
C ALA A 114 -25.95 5.27 -2.10
N LEU A 115 -25.27 4.59 -3.05
CA LEU A 115 -24.27 3.57 -2.72
C LEU A 115 -23.07 4.15 -1.98
N GLU A 116 -22.63 5.37 -2.32
CA GLU A 116 -21.53 6.05 -1.63
C GLU A 116 -21.90 6.37 -0.19
N VAL A 117 -23.11 6.90 0.02
CA VAL A 117 -23.62 7.22 1.38
C VAL A 117 -23.74 5.95 2.22
N ASN A 118 -24.40 4.90 1.69
CA ASN A 118 -24.59 3.64 2.40
C ASN A 118 -23.24 2.99 2.76
N LEU A 119 -22.26 3.04 1.88
CA LEU A 119 -20.92 2.51 2.14
C LEU A 119 -20.19 3.33 3.21
N ALA A 120 -20.26 4.66 3.16
CA ALA A 120 -19.68 5.54 4.17
C ALA A 120 -20.30 5.28 5.55
N ASP A 121 -21.62 5.24 5.66
CA ASP A 121 -22.34 4.94 6.90
C ASP A 121 -21.93 3.58 7.45
N TYR A 122 -21.86 2.56 6.59
CA TYR A 122 -21.46 1.22 6.99
C TYR A 122 -20.03 1.18 7.55
N ILE A 123 -19.06 1.80 6.86
CA ILE A 123 -17.67 1.81 7.30
C ILE A 123 -17.53 2.61 8.62
N CYS A 124 -18.15 3.79 8.73
CA CYS A 124 -18.13 4.57 9.97
C CYS A 124 -18.78 3.80 11.14
N SER A 125 -19.82 2.99 10.88
CA SER A 125 -20.43 2.16 11.92
C SER A 125 -19.53 1.01 12.41
N LEU A 126 -18.56 0.58 11.59
CA LEU A 126 -17.61 -0.47 11.94
C LEU A 126 -16.37 0.06 12.66
N LEU A 127 -15.86 1.22 12.25
CA LEU A 127 -14.56 1.75 12.70
C LEU A 127 -14.75 2.74 13.86
N PRO A 128 -14.37 2.37 15.11
CA PRO A 128 -14.48 3.28 16.25
C PRO A 128 -13.72 4.58 16.01
N GLY A 129 -14.33 5.71 16.31
CA GLY A 129 -13.71 7.04 16.22
C GLY A 129 -13.49 7.58 14.81
N ILE A 130 -14.02 6.91 13.78
CA ILE A 130 -14.03 7.40 12.41
C ILE A 130 -15.43 7.92 12.07
N ASP A 131 -15.57 9.24 12.01
CA ASP A 131 -16.86 9.91 11.80
C ASP A 131 -17.13 10.25 10.34
N MET A 132 -16.08 10.39 9.52
CA MET A 132 -16.21 10.86 8.13
C MET A 132 -15.25 10.12 7.21
N ILE A 133 -15.72 9.83 5.99
CA ILE A 133 -14.94 9.13 4.96
C ILE A 133 -14.96 9.93 3.66
N ARG A 134 -13.82 9.93 2.99
CA ARG A 134 -13.71 10.35 1.59
C ARG A 134 -13.21 9.19 0.75
N MET A 135 -13.99 8.81 -0.24
CA MET A 135 -13.59 7.80 -1.21
C MET A 135 -12.67 8.40 -2.27
N VAL A 136 -11.64 7.64 -2.65
CA VAL A 136 -10.67 7.99 -3.69
C VAL A 136 -10.40 6.76 -4.55
N ASN A 137 -9.61 6.90 -5.64
CA ASN A 137 -9.42 5.82 -6.61
C ASN A 137 -8.18 4.95 -6.33
N SER A 138 -7.30 5.37 -5.44
CA SER A 138 -6.05 4.64 -5.14
C SER A 138 -5.50 4.94 -3.75
N GLY A 139 -4.65 4.04 -3.23
CA GLY A 139 -3.91 4.29 -1.99
C GLY A 139 -3.02 5.54 -2.07
N THR A 140 -2.44 5.84 -3.24
CA THR A 140 -1.68 7.09 -3.44
C THR A 140 -2.55 8.33 -3.23
N GLU A 141 -3.76 8.35 -3.77
CA GLU A 141 -4.70 9.46 -3.57
C GLU A 141 -5.14 9.57 -2.11
N ALA A 142 -5.35 8.44 -1.43
CA ALA A 142 -5.68 8.39 -0.02
C ALA A 142 -4.56 9.00 0.85
N THR A 143 -3.35 8.49 0.73
CA THR A 143 -2.20 8.96 1.53
C THR A 143 -1.82 10.41 1.20
N MET A 144 -1.87 10.81 -0.07
CA MET A 144 -1.68 12.21 -0.48
C MET A 144 -2.73 13.13 0.17
N SER A 145 -3.98 12.69 0.23
CA SER A 145 -5.07 13.46 0.84
C SER A 145 -4.92 13.51 2.35
N ALA A 146 -4.55 12.39 2.99
CA ALA A 146 -4.29 12.31 4.43
C ALA A 146 -3.15 13.25 4.87
N VAL A 147 -2.03 13.24 4.14
CA VAL A 147 -0.90 14.15 4.41
C VAL A 147 -1.31 15.61 4.24
N ARG A 148 -2.06 15.94 3.20
CA ARG A 148 -2.56 17.32 2.99
C ARG A 148 -3.52 17.75 4.10
N LEU A 149 -4.41 16.85 4.51
CA LEU A 149 -5.35 17.11 5.61
C LEU A 149 -4.59 17.35 6.91
N ALA A 150 -3.61 16.50 7.24
CA ALA A 150 -2.80 16.63 8.44
C ALA A 150 -2.03 17.97 8.48
N ARG A 151 -1.40 18.36 7.36
CA ARG A 151 -0.74 19.68 7.24
C ARG A 151 -1.72 20.82 7.41
N GLY A 152 -2.88 20.77 6.76
CA GLY A 152 -3.91 21.80 6.85
C GLY A 152 -4.50 21.94 8.25
N PHE A 153 -4.70 20.82 8.95
CA PHE A 153 -5.25 20.80 10.31
C PHE A 153 -4.25 21.32 11.35
N THR A 154 -2.99 20.88 11.26
CA THR A 154 -1.96 21.25 12.25
C THR A 154 -1.26 22.58 11.97
N GLY A 155 -1.33 23.08 10.73
CA GLY A 155 -0.55 24.23 10.27
C GLY A 155 0.95 23.95 10.19
N ARG A 156 1.36 22.68 10.11
CA ARG A 156 2.77 22.22 10.10
C ARG A 156 3.10 21.53 8.80
N ASP A 157 4.39 21.47 8.44
CA ASP A 157 4.82 20.95 7.13
C ASP A 157 5.47 19.55 7.19
N LYS A 158 6.15 19.21 8.31
CA LYS A 158 6.95 18.00 8.40
C LYS A 158 6.12 16.75 8.56
N ILE A 159 6.52 15.68 7.88
CA ILE A 159 5.93 14.34 7.98
C ILE A 159 7.02 13.35 8.39
N ILE A 160 6.69 12.45 9.29
CA ILE A 160 7.52 11.29 9.62
C ILE A 160 6.94 10.06 8.92
N LYS A 161 7.81 9.28 8.27
CA LYS A 161 7.50 7.95 7.72
C LYS A 161 8.59 6.96 8.11
N PHE A 162 8.44 5.69 7.75
CA PHE A 162 9.41 4.66 8.09
C PHE A 162 10.06 4.04 6.86
N GLU A 163 11.36 3.70 6.98
CA GLU A 163 12.11 3.02 5.94
C GLU A 163 11.46 1.67 5.63
N GLY A 164 11.35 1.37 4.35
CA GLY A 164 10.70 0.14 3.88
C GLY A 164 9.18 0.20 3.77
N CYS A 165 8.49 1.14 4.43
CA CYS A 165 7.07 1.40 4.20
C CYS A 165 6.84 2.07 2.84
N TYR A 166 5.75 1.70 2.18
CA TYR A 166 5.35 2.29 0.91
C TYR A 166 3.94 2.88 1.00
N HIS A 167 3.85 4.16 0.75
CA HIS A 167 2.61 4.93 0.90
C HIS A 167 2.16 5.56 -0.43
N GLY A 168 2.35 4.89 -1.54
CA GLY A 168 2.06 5.43 -2.86
C GLY A 168 3.20 6.29 -3.42
N HIS A 169 2.91 7.09 -4.45
CA HIS A 169 3.91 7.80 -5.22
C HIS A 169 3.71 9.33 -5.25
N SER A 170 3.10 9.90 -4.22
CA SER A 170 3.16 11.35 -4.04
C SER A 170 4.57 11.81 -3.68
N ASP A 171 4.99 12.98 -4.14
CA ASP A 171 6.35 13.48 -3.99
C ASP A 171 6.82 13.51 -2.52
N SER A 172 5.95 13.91 -1.60
CA SER A 172 6.24 13.92 -0.16
C SER A 172 6.56 12.52 0.42
N LEU A 173 6.18 11.44 -0.24
CA LEU A 173 6.33 10.08 0.25
C LEU A 173 7.40 9.27 -0.54
N LEU A 174 7.90 9.83 -1.66
CA LEU A 174 9.01 9.27 -2.43
C LEU A 174 10.36 9.74 -1.88
N VAL A 175 10.60 9.46 -0.62
CA VAL A 175 11.76 9.91 0.16
C VAL A 175 12.39 8.71 0.86
N LYS A 176 13.74 8.70 0.93
CA LYS A 176 14.54 7.72 1.68
C LYS A 176 15.14 8.36 2.93
N ALA A 177 15.59 7.53 3.87
CA ALA A 177 16.42 7.97 4.97
C ALA A 177 17.73 8.64 4.45
N GLY A 178 18.11 9.75 5.08
CA GLY A 178 19.45 10.34 4.94
C GLY A 178 20.47 9.63 5.84
N SER A 179 21.68 10.21 5.95
CA SER A 179 22.80 9.59 6.68
C SER A 179 22.74 9.72 8.22
N GLY A 180 21.68 10.27 8.79
CA GLY A 180 21.52 10.42 10.25
C GLY A 180 20.05 10.57 10.65
N ALA A 181 19.73 10.42 11.94
CA ALA A 181 18.36 10.40 12.46
C ALA A 181 17.55 11.68 12.16
N LEU A 182 18.19 12.82 12.09
CA LEU A 182 17.58 14.12 11.72
C LEU A 182 17.98 14.58 10.32
N THR A 183 18.58 13.71 9.51
CA THR A 183 18.97 14.10 8.16
C THR A 183 17.73 14.28 7.31
N LEU A 184 17.67 15.41 6.61
CA LEU A 184 16.61 15.71 5.64
C LEU A 184 16.48 14.58 4.62
N GLY A 185 15.25 14.31 4.23
CA GLY A 185 14.94 13.23 3.30
C GLY A 185 15.63 13.41 1.94
N VAL A 186 16.15 12.32 1.41
CA VAL A 186 16.74 12.30 0.07
C VAL A 186 15.69 11.80 -0.92
N PRO A 187 15.44 12.49 -2.05
CA PRO A 187 14.50 12.00 -3.05
C PRO A 187 14.84 10.57 -3.48
N SER A 188 13.86 9.67 -3.45
CA SER A 188 14.01 8.28 -3.90
C SER A 188 13.72 8.12 -5.40
N SER A 189 13.18 9.16 -6.03
CA SER A 189 12.81 9.18 -7.44
C SER A 189 13.31 10.45 -8.11
N PRO A 190 13.89 10.36 -9.31
CA PRO A 190 14.20 11.54 -10.12
C PRO A 190 12.94 12.38 -10.36
N GLY A 191 13.06 13.70 -10.24
CA GLY A 191 11.95 14.64 -10.45
C GLY A 191 11.22 15.05 -9.17
N VAL A 192 11.48 14.43 -8.03
CA VAL A 192 11.00 14.94 -6.73
C VAL A 192 11.85 16.13 -6.32
N PRO A 193 11.28 17.33 -6.14
CA PRO A 193 12.04 18.51 -5.71
C PRO A 193 12.62 18.31 -4.30
N GLU A 194 13.85 18.76 -4.10
CA GLU A 194 14.53 18.65 -2.80
C GLU A 194 13.77 19.38 -1.68
N CYS A 195 13.17 20.52 -1.98
CA CYS A 195 12.38 21.28 -1.01
C CYS A 195 11.16 20.49 -0.46
N LEU A 196 10.56 19.58 -1.25
CA LEU A 196 9.51 18.70 -0.79
C LEU A 196 10.07 17.49 -0.03
N ALA A 197 11.16 16.90 -0.51
CA ALA A 197 11.81 15.79 0.17
C ALA A 197 12.31 16.19 1.57
N ASN A 198 12.79 17.40 1.75
CA ASN A 198 13.28 17.94 3.02
C ASN A 198 12.18 18.12 4.08
N GLN A 199 10.90 18.05 3.70
CA GLN A 199 9.76 18.06 4.63
C GLN A 199 9.39 16.65 5.13
N THR A 200 10.09 15.61 4.68
CA THR A 200 9.78 14.23 5.08
C THR A 200 10.99 13.58 5.74
N ILE A 201 10.79 13.16 6.97
CA ILE A 201 11.79 12.48 7.79
C ILE A 201 11.50 10.99 7.73
N THR A 202 12.51 10.19 7.38
CA THR A 202 12.37 8.74 7.32
C THR A 202 13.15 8.11 8.46
N LEU A 203 12.43 7.39 9.34
CA LEU A 203 12.98 6.69 10.50
C LEU A 203 13.01 5.17 10.26
N ASN A 204 13.74 4.44 11.10
CA ASN A 204 13.70 2.98 11.07
C ASN A 204 12.41 2.46 11.67
N TYR A 205 11.75 1.52 10.99
CA TYR A 205 10.59 0.85 11.54
C TYR A 205 10.99 -0.01 12.76
N ASN A 206 10.17 0.01 13.80
CA ASN A 206 10.43 -0.67 15.09
C ASN A 206 11.59 -0.06 15.93
N ASP A 207 12.05 1.14 15.63
CA ASP A 207 13.05 1.84 16.43
C ASP A 207 12.38 2.88 17.35
N ILE A 208 11.90 2.43 18.51
CA ILE A 208 11.21 3.25 19.50
C ILE A 208 12.09 4.43 19.95
N ASN A 209 13.38 4.17 20.22
CA ASN A 209 14.29 5.20 20.72
C ASN A 209 14.49 6.31 19.69
N GLN A 210 14.63 5.96 18.40
CA GLN A 210 14.78 6.93 17.33
C GLN A 210 13.53 7.80 17.19
N VAL A 211 12.34 7.21 17.30
CA VAL A 211 11.07 7.96 17.27
C VAL A 211 11.02 8.98 18.41
N GLN A 212 11.27 8.54 19.63
CA GLN A 212 11.23 9.40 20.82
C GLN A 212 12.22 10.56 20.70
N GLN A 213 13.48 10.28 20.36
CA GLN A 213 14.52 11.30 20.18
C GLN A 213 14.15 12.35 19.13
N VAL A 214 13.61 11.93 17.98
CA VAL A 214 13.23 12.85 16.92
C VAL A 214 12.02 13.66 17.33
N MET A 215 11.02 13.04 17.94
CA MET A 215 9.80 13.75 18.39
C MET A 215 10.07 14.72 19.56
N GLU A 216 11.02 14.43 20.45
CA GLU A 216 11.48 15.39 21.46
C GLU A 216 12.12 16.65 20.84
N GLN A 217 12.85 16.48 19.74
CA GLN A 217 13.59 17.59 19.12
C GLN A 217 12.73 18.45 18.20
N ILE A 218 11.87 17.84 17.38
CA ILE A 218 11.13 18.53 16.33
C ILE A 218 9.63 18.25 16.32
N GLY A 219 9.08 17.54 17.30
CA GLY A 219 7.68 17.12 17.32
C GLY A 219 6.68 18.26 17.17
N SER A 220 7.02 19.48 17.64
CA SER A 220 6.21 20.69 17.44
C SER A 220 6.12 21.17 15.99
N GLU A 221 6.99 20.70 15.10
CA GLU A 221 7.00 21.00 13.66
C GLU A 221 6.37 19.89 12.81
N VAL A 222 6.11 18.72 13.43
CA VAL A 222 5.59 17.54 12.74
C VAL A 222 4.06 17.65 12.61
N ALA A 223 3.57 17.58 11.37
CA ALA A 223 2.15 17.51 11.07
C ALA A 223 1.58 16.11 11.34
N ALA A 224 2.28 15.07 10.91
CA ALA A 224 1.84 13.71 11.11
C ALA A 224 3.00 12.69 11.09
N ILE A 225 2.75 11.55 11.73
CA ILE A 225 3.47 10.30 11.53
C ILE A 225 2.58 9.38 10.69
N ILE A 226 3.07 8.90 9.54
CA ILE A 226 2.39 7.90 8.72
C ILE A 226 3.11 6.57 8.81
N VAL A 227 2.36 5.50 9.03
CA VAL A 227 2.90 4.15 9.23
C VAL A 227 1.99 3.08 8.63
N GLU A 228 2.55 2.02 8.01
CA GLU A 228 1.85 0.76 7.83
C GLU A 228 1.86 0.02 9.18
N PRO A 229 0.73 -0.27 9.83
CA PRO A 229 0.72 -0.94 11.14
C PRO A 229 1.39 -2.31 11.12
N VAL A 230 1.23 -3.05 10.03
CA VAL A 230 2.07 -4.20 9.65
C VAL A 230 2.64 -3.91 8.27
N VAL A 231 3.96 -3.89 8.17
CA VAL A 231 4.62 -3.45 6.93
C VAL A 231 4.58 -4.55 5.88
N GLY A 232 3.57 -4.52 5.01
CA GLY A 232 3.42 -5.47 3.91
C GLY A 232 4.56 -5.37 2.91
N ASN A 233 5.02 -4.18 2.63
CA ASN A 233 6.09 -3.90 1.66
C ASN A 233 7.49 -4.36 2.10
N MET A 234 7.69 -4.64 3.37
CA MET A 234 8.93 -5.23 3.93
C MET A 234 8.85 -6.75 4.13
N ASN A 235 7.95 -7.44 3.45
CA ASN A 235 7.72 -8.88 3.61
C ASN A 235 6.98 -9.23 4.91
N CYS A 236 5.92 -8.45 5.21
CA CYS A 236 5.02 -8.67 6.35
C CYS A 236 5.73 -8.60 7.70
N VAL A 237 6.31 -7.44 8.01
CA VAL A 237 6.98 -7.18 9.29
C VAL A 237 5.96 -6.59 10.28
N PRO A 238 5.63 -7.29 11.38
CA PRO A 238 4.76 -6.75 12.42
C PRO A 238 5.49 -5.70 13.29
N PRO A 239 4.74 -4.83 13.98
CA PRO A 239 5.32 -3.95 14.99
C PRO A 239 5.80 -4.76 16.19
N ILE A 240 6.91 -4.36 16.80
CA ILE A 240 7.29 -4.87 18.11
C ILE A 240 6.37 -4.27 19.19
N SER A 241 6.30 -4.95 20.33
CA SER A 241 5.52 -4.46 21.48
C SER A 241 5.92 -3.04 21.87
N GLY A 242 4.95 -2.15 22.06
CA GLY A 242 5.16 -0.76 22.45
C GLY A 242 5.47 0.19 21.29
N PHE A 243 5.73 -0.29 20.08
CA PHE A 243 6.07 0.62 18.95
C PHE A 243 4.90 1.51 18.57
N LEU A 244 3.72 0.94 18.28
CA LEU A 244 2.54 1.73 17.92
C LEU A 244 2.03 2.59 19.08
N ASP A 245 2.14 2.09 20.32
CA ASP A 245 1.86 2.85 21.54
C ASP A 245 2.72 4.13 21.60
N THR A 246 4.03 3.98 21.38
CA THR A 246 4.97 5.12 21.33
C THR A 246 4.59 6.13 20.24
N LEU A 247 4.21 5.67 19.05
CA LEU A 247 3.76 6.58 17.99
C LEU A 247 2.53 7.38 18.44
N ARG A 248 1.56 6.71 19.07
CA ARG A 248 0.35 7.39 19.58
C ARG A 248 0.69 8.39 20.67
N GLU A 249 1.50 8.01 21.64
CA GLU A 249 1.94 8.87 22.75
C GLU A 249 2.69 10.11 22.25
N CYS A 250 3.66 9.92 21.36
CA CYS A 250 4.40 11.01 20.73
C CYS A 250 3.48 11.98 19.95
N CYS A 251 2.53 11.45 19.17
CA CYS A 251 1.56 12.28 18.47
C CYS A 251 0.66 13.04 19.44
N THR A 252 0.18 12.39 20.50
CA THR A 252 -0.69 13.02 21.50
C THR A 252 0.02 14.16 22.25
N SER A 253 1.27 13.94 22.67
CA SER A 253 2.04 14.93 23.45
C SER A 253 2.45 16.16 22.62
N THR A 254 2.67 15.99 21.33
CA THR A 254 3.13 17.08 20.43
C THR A 254 2.01 17.73 19.62
N GLY A 255 0.82 17.11 19.56
CA GLY A 255 -0.29 17.54 18.71
C GLY A 255 -0.08 17.18 17.22
N ALA A 256 0.86 16.31 16.89
CA ALA A 256 0.95 15.71 15.57
C ALA A 256 -0.17 14.68 15.38
N LEU A 257 -0.54 14.36 14.13
CA LEU A 257 -1.54 13.34 13.84
C LEU A 257 -0.89 11.98 13.56
N LEU A 258 -1.52 10.90 14.01
CA LEU A 258 -1.14 9.54 13.68
C LEU A 258 -1.99 9.06 12.50
N ILE A 259 -1.34 8.69 11.40
CA ILE A 259 -1.98 8.15 10.20
C ILE A 259 -1.62 6.66 10.09
N PHE A 260 -2.61 5.79 10.11
CA PHE A 260 -2.45 4.39 9.77
C PHE A 260 -2.73 4.18 8.29
N ASP A 261 -1.71 3.77 7.54
CA ASP A 261 -1.89 3.28 6.17
C ASP A 261 -2.35 1.81 6.24
N GLU A 262 -3.64 1.64 6.13
CA GLU A 262 -4.30 0.35 6.20
C GLU A 262 -4.61 -0.25 4.80
N VAL A 263 -3.96 0.21 3.76
CA VAL A 263 -4.14 -0.33 2.40
C VAL A 263 -3.92 -1.85 2.36
N MET A 264 -3.02 -2.37 3.20
CA MET A 264 -2.76 -3.81 3.30
C MET A 264 -3.47 -4.48 4.46
N THR A 265 -3.71 -3.78 5.56
CA THR A 265 -4.20 -4.35 6.82
C THR A 265 -5.69 -4.16 7.05
N GLY A 266 -6.27 -3.09 6.50
CA GLY A 266 -7.67 -2.71 6.69
C GLY A 266 -8.65 -3.82 6.29
N PHE A 267 -9.58 -4.16 7.17
CA PHE A 267 -10.55 -5.25 7.01
C PHE A 267 -9.94 -6.63 6.70
N ARG A 268 -8.61 -6.78 6.86
CA ARG A 268 -7.87 -8.01 6.55
C ARG A 268 -7.40 -8.73 7.80
N ILE A 269 -6.64 -8.05 8.66
CA ILE A 269 -6.06 -8.67 9.86
C ILE A 269 -7.09 -8.77 10.99
N ASN A 270 -8.07 -7.87 10.98
CA ASN A 270 -9.19 -7.81 11.90
C ASN A 270 -10.37 -7.13 11.18
N PRO A 271 -11.65 -7.38 11.53
CA PRO A 271 -12.81 -6.69 10.96
C PRO A 271 -12.75 -5.16 11.06
N ILE A 272 -12.04 -4.62 12.03
CA ILE A 272 -11.80 -3.18 12.20
C ILE A 272 -10.32 -2.80 12.01
N GLY A 273 -9.58 -3.57 11.20
CA GLY A 273 -8.20 -3.30 10.84
C GLY A 273 -7.23 -3.37 12.01
N ALA A 274 -6.18 -2.56 11.96
CA ALA A 274 -5.13 -2.52 12.97
C ALA A 274 -5.62 -1.99 14.33
N ILE A 275 -6.67 -1.18 14.35
CA ILE A 275 -7.32 -0.74 15.60
C ILE A 275 -7.76 -1.96 16.42
N GLY A 276 -8.42 -2.94 15.78
CA GLY A 276 -8.89 -4.14 16.45
C GLY A 276 -7.79 -5.11 16.86
N GLU A 277 -6.68 -5.12 16.15
CA GLU A 277 -5.55 -6.01 16.43
C GLU A 277 -4.64 -5.47 17.53
N TYR A 278 -4.36 -4.17 17.51
CA TYR A 278 -3.38 -3.54 18.40
C TYR A 278 -3.98 -2.61 19.45
N GLY A 279 -5.26 -2.28 19.36
CA GLY A 279 -5.93 -1.39 20.32
C GLY A 279 -5.50 0.08 20.23
N ILE A 280 -4.78 0.47 19.18
CA ILE A 280 -4.29 1.85 19.00
C ILE A 280 -5.21 2.62 18.06
N GLN A 281 -5.70 3.76 18.52
CA GLN A 281 -6.59 4.64 17.74
C GLN A 281 -5.75 5.67 16.97
N PRO A 282 -5.69 5.63 15.63
CA PRO A 282 -5.12 6.70 14.83
C PRO A 282 -6.09 7.88 14.68
N ASP A 283 -5.58 9.02 14.23
CA ASP A 283 -6.40 10.19 13.89
C ASP A 283 -6.94 10.10 12.45
N ILE A 284 -6.20 9.43 11.56
CA ILE A 284 -6.57 9.19 10.15
C ILE A 284 -6.24 7.73 9.80
N ILE A 285 -7.14 7.12 9.02
CA ILE A 285 -7.01 5.74 8.58
C ILE A 285 -7.14 5.67 7.05
#